data_bec46a2bc087282e5fde26a62cfdb229
#
_entry.id   bec46a2bc087282e5fde26a62cfdb229
#
_cell.length_a   1.000
_cell.length_b   1.000
_cell.length_c   1.000
_cell.angle_alpha   90.00
_cell.angle_beta   90.00
_cell.angle_gamma   90.00
#
_symmetry.space_group_name_H-M   'P 1'
#
loop_
_entity.id
_entity.type
_entity.pdbx_description
1 polymer ?
#
loop_
_entity_poly.entity_id
_entity_poly.type
_entity_poly.pdbx_seq_one_letter_code
_entity_poly.pdbx_strand_id
1 'polypeptide(L)'
;KPKKKKQLAARSKKKTKAKPGKPFAVDPLYLPQEVAFYGPQQPGDIVVNSREKFLYLVQPGGTARRYGVAIGKEGLGWTGTATVKAKVEWPFWKPTPAMIKRSPEKYARYADGMAGGPDNPLGARAIYLYQGKHDTSIRIHGTTQPWTIGKAASNGCFRMVNEHVIDLYERVPIGTKVTVI
;
A
#
# COMPACT_ATOMS: atom_id res chain seq x y z
N LYS A 1 2.56 -58.13 -45.58
CA LYS A 1 2.29 -56.69 -45.73
C LYS A 1 2.63 -56.00 -44.40
N PRO A 2 3.62 -55.04 -44.33
CA PRO A 2 3.98 -54.37 -43.10
C PRO A 2 3.12 -53.12 -42.87
N LYS A 3 2.65 -52.97 -41.63
CA LYS A 3 1.90 -51.79 -41.18
C LYS A 3 2.82 -50.62 -40.92
N LYS A 4 2.61 -49.51 -41.62
CA LYS A 4 3.29 -48.21 -41.39
C LYS A 4 2.85 -47.61 -40.06
N LYS A 5 3.81 -47.45 -39.12
CA LYS A 5 3.61 -46.64 -37.91
C LYS A 5 3.76 -45.15 -38.30
N LYS A 6 2.69 -44.36 -38.11
CA LYS A 6 2.73 -42.92 -38.20
C LYS A 6 3.37 -42.36 -36.92
N GLN A 7 4.53 -41.75 -37.04
CA GLN A 7 5.14 -40.95 -36.01
C GLN A 7 4.39 -39.61 -35.92
N LEU A 8 3.77 -39.34 -34.77
CA LEU A 8 3.27 -38.02 -34.45
C LEU A 8 4.46 -37.17 -33.96
N ALA A 9 4.84 -36.17 -34.74
CA ALA A 9 5.81 -35.19 -34.35
C ALA A 9 5.21 -34.26 -33.27
N ALA A 10 5.77 -34.34 -32.08
CA ALA A 10 5.44 -33.42 -30.99
C ALA A 10 5.92 -32.02 -31.33
N ARG A 11 4.98 -31.11 -31.58
CA ARG A 11 5.24 -29.70 -31.81
C ARG A 11 5.58 -29.04 -30.45
N SER A 12 6.86 -28.87 -30.20
CA SER A 12 7.39 -28.08 -29.09
C SER A 12 6.90 -26.63 -29.20
N LYS A 13 5.97 -26.22 -28.33
CA LYS A 13 5.58 -24.81 -28.17
C LYS A 13 6.74 -24.06 -27.53
N LYS A 14 7.52 -23.33 -28.33
CA LYS A 14 8.44 -22.31 -27.81
C LYS A 14 7.66 -21.32 -26.96
N LYS A 15 7.86 -21.35 -25.64
CA LYS A 15 7.44 -20.28 -24.74
C LYS A 15 8.26 -19.04 -25.10
N THR A 16 7.67 -18.10 -25.81
CA THR A 16 8.21 -16.77 -25.98
C THR A 16 8.27 -16.13 -24.62
N LYS A 17 9.49 -15.88 -24.11
CA LYS A 17 9.69 -15.04 -22.93
C LYS A 17 9.16 -13.65 -23.28
N ALA A 18 8.07 -13.24 -22.63
CA ALA A 18 7.58 -11.88 -22.71
C ALA A 18 8.73 -10.95 -22.29
N LYS A 19 9.01 -9.92 -23.11
CA LYS A 19 9.95 -8.85 -22.72
C LYS A 19 9.40 -8.23 -21.45
N PRO A 20 10.25 -7.96 -20.42
CA PRO A 20 9.81 -7.24 -19.23
C PRO A 20 9.22 -5.90 -19.68
N GLY A 21 7.96 -5.67 -19.33
CA GLY A 21 7.29 -4.39 -19.58
C GLY A 21 8.08 -3.26 -18.93
N LYS A 22 7.99 -2.04 -19.48
CA LYS A 22 8.59 -0.86 -18.83
C LYS A 22 8.06 -0.76 -17.40
N PRO A 23 8.89 -0.42 -16.40
CA PRO A 23 8.44 -0.16 -15.05
C PRO A 23 7.30 0.86 -15.06
N PHE A 24 6.29 0.68 -14.22
CA PHE A 24 5.20 1.65 -14.09
C PHE A 24 5.78 2.99 -13.60
N ALA A 25 5.53 4.07 -14.35
CA ALA A 25 5.91 5.43 -13.96
C ALA A 25 4.78 6.04 -13.13
N VAL A 26 5.09 6.48 -11.91
CA VAL A 26 4.16 7.22 -11.05
C VAL A 26 3.90 8.61 -11.65
N ASP A 27 2.64 9.06 -11.63
CA ASP A 27 2.32 10.43 -12.03
C ASP A 27 3.14 11.42 -11.18
N PRO A 28 3.84 12.39 -11.79
CA PRO A 28 4.64 13.37 -11.07
C PRO A 28 3.88 14.12 -9.95
N LEU A 29 2.55 14.27 -10.07
CA LEU A 29 1.71 14.86 -9.04
C LEU A 29 1.83 14.13 -7.68
N TYR A 30 2.04 12.81 -7.71
CA TYR A 30 2.08 11.95 -6.51
C TYR A 30 3.48 11.63 -6.03
N LEU A 31 4.51 12.19 -6.65
CA LEU A 31 5.88 12.07 -6.16
C LEU A 31 6.04 12.86 -4.85
N PRO A 32 6.97 12.44 -3.96
CA PRO A 32 7.28 13.21 -2.76
C PRO A 32 7.70 14.63 -3.09
N GLN A 33 7.05 15.61 -2.45
CA GLN A 33 7.29 17.04 -2.68
C GLN A 33 7.24 17.83 -1.37
N GLU A 34 8.11 18.82 -1.25
CA GLU A 34 8.00 19.83 -0.21
C GLU A 34 6.93 20.85 -0.61
N VAL A 35 5.95 21.08 0.26
CA VAL A 35 4.82 21.98 0.01
C VAL A 35 4.58 22.88 1.21
N ALA A 36 3.92 24.03 1.01
CA ALA A 36 3.42 24.84 2.11
C ALA A 36 2.33 24.05 2.87
N PHE A 37 2.30 24.22 4.19
CA PHE A 37 1.32 23.57 5.06
C PHE A 37 0.79 24.57 6.10
N TYR A 38 -0.53 24.73 6.15
CA TYR A 38 -1.21 25.73 6.97
C TYR A 38 -2.11 25.13 8.06
N GLY A 39 -2.08 23.82 8.25
CA GLY A 39 -2.90 23.13 9.25
C GLY A 39 -2.42 23.38 10.68
N PRO A 40 -3.23 23.02 11.69
CA PRO A 40 -2.92 23.23 13.11
C PRO A 40 -1.95 22.19 13.68
N GLN A 41 -1.61 21.15 12.90
CA GLN A 41 -0.74 20.06 13.37
C GLN A 41 0.70 20.56 13.55
N GLN A 42 1.39 19.90 14.48
CA GLN A 42 2.77 20.25 14.84
C GLN A 42 3.79 19.56 13.93
N PRO A 43 5.01 20.11 13.80
CA PRO A 43 6.11 19.42 13.13
C PRO A 43 6.30 18.00 13.68
N GLY A 44 6.42 17.03 12.79
CA GLY A 44 6.49 15.61 13.10
C GLY A 44 5.15 14.86 13.02
N ASP A 45 4.03 15.56 13.08
CA ASP A 45 2.70 14.94 12.88
C ASP A 45 2.48 14.53 11.42
N ILE A 46 1.64 13.53 11.24
CA ILE A 46 1.13 13.12 9.92
C ILE A 46 -0.32 13.57 9.78
N VAL A 47 -0.65 14.11 8.62
CA VAL A 47 -2.04 14.38 8.20
C VAL A 47 -2.31 13.63 6.92
N VAL A 48 -3.35 12.79 6.90
CA VAL A 48 -3.86 12.17 5.68
C VAL A 48 -5.13 12.88 5.27
N ASN A 49 -5.11 13.53 4.11
CA ASN A 49 -6.31 14.11 3.51
C ASN A 49 -6.87 13.13 2.47
N SER A 50 -7.94 12.42 2.85
CA SER A 50 -8.52 11.37 2.02
C SER A 50 -9.15 11.93 0.75
N ARG A 51 -9.72 13.13 0.80
CA ARG A 51 -10.32 13.79 -0.37
C ARG A 51 -9.26 14.12 -1.43
N GLU A 52 -8.13 14.67 -0.98
CA GLU A 52 -7.02 15.04 -1.87
C GLU A 52 -6.17 13.84 -2.27
N LYS A 53 -6.21 12.75 -1.51
CA LYS A 53 -5.37 11.55 -1.68
C LYS A 53 -3.89 11.84 -1.51
N PHE A 54 -3.60 12.64 -0.48
CA PHE A 54 -2.25 12.97 -0.04
C PHE A 54 -2.04 12.71 1.44
N LEU A 55 -0.83 12.33 1.77
CA LEU A 55 -0.30 12.25 3.12
C LEU A 55 0.74 13.35 3.29
N TYR A 56 0.64 14.12 4.38
CA TYR A 56 1.53 15.21 4.72
C TYR A 56 2.31 14.85 6.00
N LEU A 57 3.61 14.81 5.91
CA LEU A 57 4.50 14.82 7.08
C LEU A 57 4.83 16.27 7.39
N VAL A 58 4.26 16.79 8.47
CA VAL A 58 4.40 18.20 8.85
C VAL A 58 5.84 18.47 9.27
N GLN A 59 6.39 19.59 8.78
CA GLN A 59 7.77 20.02 9.02
C GLN A 59 7.82 21.39 9.69
N PRO A 60 8.95 21.75 10.33
CA PRO A 60 9.15 23.12 10.81
C PRO A 60 9.06 24.16 9.68
N GLY A 61 8.64 25.38 10.02
CA GLY A 61 8.64 26.50 9.08
C GLY A 61 7.43 26.56 8.14
N GLY A 62 6.30 25.94 8.51
CA GLY A 62 5.06 26.03 7.73
C GLY A 62 5.10 25.21 6.43
N THR A 63 5.83 24.13 6.41
CA THR A 63 5.95 23.23 5.28
C THR A 63 5.56 21.79 5.67
N ALA A 64 5.35 20.95 4.67
CA ALA A 64 5.20 19.52 4.83
C ALA A 64 5.83 18.78 3.66
N ARG A 65 6.30 17.57 3.92
CA ARG A 65 6.64 16.63 2.87
C ARG A 65 5.37 15.87 2.49
N ARG A 66 4.94 16.02 1.26
CA ARG A 66 3.69 15.45 0.73
C ARG A 66 3.96 14.21 -0.09
N TYR A 67 3.17 13.17 0.15
CA TYR A 67 3.20 11.90 -0.59
C TYR A 67 1.82 11.60 -1.15
N GLY A 68 1.75 11.08 -2.37
CA GLY A 68 0.51 10.52 -2.90
C GLY A 68 0.12 9.21 -2.22
N VAL A 69 -1.17 9.01 -2.00
CA VAL A 69 -1.72 7.77 -1.41
C VAL A 69 -2.91 7.24 -2.21
N ALA A 70 -3.15 5.94 -2.10
CA ALA A 70 -4.45 5.36 -2.37
C ALA A 70 -5.22 5.27 -1.07
N ILE A 71 -6.52 5.46 -1.14
CA ILE A 71 -7.44 5.43 0.02
C ILE A 71 -8.43 4.28 -0.08
N GLY A 72 -9.19 4.05 0.99
CA GLY A 72 -10.29 3.08 1.00
C GLY A 72 -11.34 3.37 -0.05
N LYS A 73 -11.91 2.30 -0.62
CA LYS A 73 -13.09 2.39 -1.48
C LYS A 73 -14.24 3.07 -0.75
N GLU A 74 -15.23 3.54 -1.49
CA GLU A 74 -16.46 4.10 -0.92
C GLU A 74 -17.04 3.18 0.17
N GLY A 75 -17.40 3.77 1.32
CA GLY A 75 -17.90 3.05 2.50
C GLY A 75 -16.84 2.31 3.31
N LEU A 76 -15.58 2.30 2.89
CA LEU A 76 -14.45 1.68 3.62
C LEU A 76 -13.44 2.72 4.16
N GLY A 77 -13.72 4.01 4.02
CA GLY A 77 -12.89 5.08 4.55
C GLY A 77 -12.91 5.13 6.09
N TRP A 78 -11.79 5.56 6.67
CA TRP A 78 -11.65 5.82 8.10
C TRP A 78 -11.16 7.25 8.31
N THR A 79 -11.73 7.94 9.27
CA THR A 79 -11.29 9.26 9.72
C THR A 79 -11.10 9.27 11.23
N GLY A 80 -10.27 10.15 11.72
CA GLY A 80 -9.99 10.26 13.14
C GLY A 80 -8.53 10.56 13.44
N THR A 81 -8.18 10.42 14.71
CA THR A 81 -6.80 10.58 15.18
C THR A 81 -6.28 9.27 15.74
N ALA A 82 -5.06 8.93 15.40
CA ALA A 82 -4.38 7.73 15.86
C ALA A 82 -2.91 8.03 16.16
N THR A 83 -2.20 7.04 16.66
CA THR A 83 -0.77 7.10 16.97
C THR A 83 -0.06 5.93 16.30
N VAL A 84 1.12 6.18 15.76
CA VAL A 84 2.00 5.12 15.26
C VAL A 84 2.46 4.26 16.43
N LYS A 85 2.04 3.00 16.46
CA LYS A 85 2.35 2.06 17.55
C LYS A 85 3.43 1.04 17.18
N ALA A 86 3.48 0.67 15.92
CA ALA A 86 4.47 -0.28 15.40
C ALA A 86 4.87 0.07 13.97
N LYS A 87 6.06 -0.32 13.61
CA LYS A 87 6.63 -0.15 12.28
C LYS A 87 7.31 -1.45 11.89
N VAL A 88 7.01 -1.98 10.71
CA VAL A 88 7.52 -3.28 10.27
C VAL A 88 8.06 -3.19 8.85
N GLU A 89 9.27 -3.74 8.65
CA GLU A 89 9.86 -3.94 7.34
C GLU A 89 9.38 -5.27 6.76
N TRP A 90 8.98 -5.27 5.48
CA TRP A 90 8.47 -6.46 4.77
C TRP A 90 7.46 -7.24 5.62
N PRO A 91 6.32 -6.62 5.95
CA PRO A 91 5.37 -7.15 6.91
C PRO A 91 4.70 -8.44 6.45
N PHE A 92 4.38 -9.32 7.39
CA PHE A 92 3.42 -10.39 7.17
C PHE A 92 2.03 -9.81 6.94
N TRP A 93 1.32 -10.32 5.96
CA TRP A 93 -0.03 -9.89 5.65
C TRP A 93 -1.03 -11.01 5.91
N LYS A 94 -2.17 -10.65 6.45
CA LYS A 94 -3.33 -11.54 6.62
C LYS A 94 -4.60 -10.75 6.30
N PRO A 95 -5.47 -11.26 5.40
CA PRO A 95 -6.74 -10.62 5.16
C PRO A 95 -7.60 -10.66 6.43
N THR A 96 -8.36 -9.61 6.67
CA THR A 96 -9.32 -9.58 7.78
C THR A 96 -10.50 -10.50 7.48
N PRO A 97 -11.22 -11.01 8.50
CA PRO A 97 -12.44 -11.77 8.29
C PRO A 97 -13.46 -11.02 7.43
N ALA A 98 -13.56 -9.70 7.61
CA ALA A 98 -14.44 -8.86 6.79
C ALA A 98 -14.04 -8.83 5.31
N MET A 99 -12.75 -8.80 4.99
CA MET A 99 -12.25 -8.88 3.61
C MET A 99 -12.62 -10.23 2.98
N ILE A 100 -12.40 -11.33 3.70
CA ILE A 100 -12.75 -12.68 3.23
C ILE A 100 -14.26 -12.78 3.01
N LYS A 101 -15.06 -12.25 3.92
CA LYS A 101 -16.52 -12.24 3.80
C LYS A 101 -17.02 -11.46 2.59
N ARG A 102 -16.42 -10.31 2.28
CA ARG A 102 -16.79 -9.48 1.13
C ARG A 102 -16.37 -10.07 -0.21
N SER A 103 -15.22 -10.73 -0.26
CA SER A 103 -14.63 -11.24 -1.51
C SER A 103 -13.90 -12.55 -1.26
N PRO A 104 -14.63 -13.64 -0.96
CA PRO A 104 -14.02 -14.93 -0.62
C PRO A 104 -13.20 -15.50 -1.78
N GLU A 105 -13.63 -15.31 -3.02
CA GLU A 105 -12.92 -15.73 -4.23
C GLU A 105 -11.52 -15.14 -4.35
N LYS A 106 -11.32 -13.95 -3.74
CA LYS A 106 -10.04 -13.23 -3.79
C LYS A 106 -9.17 -13.52 -2.56
N TYR A 107 -9.76 -13.63 -1.38
CA TYR A 107 -9.03 -13.60 -0.12
C TYR A 107 -9.03 -14.90 0.67
N ALA A 108 -9.99 -15.81 0.46
CA ALA A 108 -10.09 -17.03 1.27
C ALA A 108 -8.83 -17.90 1.20
N ARG A 109 -8.18 -17.98 0.05
CA ARG A 109 -6.92 -18.72 -0.13
C ARG A 109 -5.75 -18.18 0.70
N TYR A 110 -5.86 -16.93 1.20
CA TYR A 110 -4.85 -16.30 2.03
C TYR A 110 -5.26 -16.22 3.50
N ALA A 111 -6.25 -17.00 3.93
CA ALA A 111 -6.77 -16.96 5.30
C ALA A 111 -5.68 -17.19 6.37
N ASP A 112 -4.65 -17.99 6.06
CA ASP A 112 -3.50 -18.23 6.92
C ASP A 112 -2.39 -17.16 6.81
N GLY A 113 -2.55 -16.22 5.88
CA GLY A 113 -1.64 -15.11 5.66
C GLY A 113 -0.56 -15.37 4.61
N MET A 114 0.25 -14.35 4.38
CA MET A 114 1.36 -14.34 3.43
C MET A 114 2.59 -13.70 4.08
N ALA A 115 3.73 -14.36 3.98
CA ALA A 115 5.01 -13.79 4.41
C ALA A 115 5.36 -12.51 3.64
N GLY A 116 6.15 -11.64 4.26
CA GLY A 116 6.67 -10.44 3.61
C GLY A 116 7.45 -10.75 2.34
N GLY A 117 7.33 -9.91 1.34
CA GLY A 117 8.01 -10.09 0.06
C GLY A 117 7.40 -9.25 -1.07
N PRO A 118 7.96 -9.35 -2.30
CA PRO A 118 7.55 -8.53 -3.45
C PRO A 118 6.09 -8.70 -3.88
N ASP A 119 5.49 -9.86 -3.58
CA ASP A 119 4.11 -10.18 -3.96
C ASP A 119 3.10 -9.88 -2.84
N ASN A 120 3.58 -9.45 -1.67
CA ASN A 120 2.75 -9.15 -0.52
C ASN A 120 2.03 -7.81 -0.70
N PRO A 121 0.70 -7.75 -0.50
CA PRO A 121 -0.09 -6.52 -0.71
C PRO A 121 0.32 -5.34 0.19
N LEU A 122 0.98 -5.58 1.32
CA LEU A 122 1.47 -4.51 2.20
C LEU A 122 2.77 -3.88 1.70
N GLY A 123 3.41 -4.45 0.69
CA GLY A 123 4.63 -3.92 0.13
C GLY A 123 5.81 -3.96 1.08
N ALA A 124 6.72 -2.99 0.93
CA ALA A 124 8.02 -2.97 1.59
C ALA A 124 7.98 -2.61 3.08
N ARG A 125 7.00 -1.82 3.51
CA ARG A 125 6.87 -1.29 4.89
C ARG A 125 5.41 -1.20 5.29
N ALA A 126 5.14 -1.35 6.59
CA ALA A 126 3.85 -1.02 7.18
C ALA A 126 4.02 -0.23 8.47
N ILE A 127 3.18 0.78 8.63
CA ILE A 127 3.09 1.65 9.80
C ILE A 127 1.70 1.44 10.39
N TYR A 128 1.65 0.95 11.63
CA TYR A 128 0.41 0.52 12.30
C TYR A 128 -0.16 1.64 13.15
N LEU A 129 -1.45 1.95 12.97
CA LEU A 129 -2.15 3.03 13.64
C LEU A 129 -3.05 2.51 14.75
N TYR A 130 -2.86 3.05 15.96
CA TYR A 130 -3.61 2.67 17.15
C TYR A 130 -4.31 3.88 17.78
N GLN A 131 -5.42 3.62 18.44
CA GLN A 131 -6.06 4.57 19.36
C GLN A 131 -5.89 4.04 20.79
N GLY A 132 -4.95 4.59 21.55
CA GLY A 132 -4.54 4.04 22.81
C GLY A 132 -3.99 2.61 22.67
N LYS A 133 -4.67 1.65 23.30
CA LYS A 133 -4.34 0.22 23.20
C LYS A 133 -5.08 -0.51 22.07
N HIS A 134 -6.03 0.18 21.41
CA HIS A 134 -6.85 -0.39 20.36
C HIS A 134 -6.19 -0.30 19.02
N ASP A 135 -6.01 -1.44 18.36
CA ASP A 135 -5.57 -1.50 16.97
C ASP A 135 -6.74 -1.09 16.06
N THR A 136 -6.58 0.01 15.34
CA THR A 136 -7.60 0.49 14.38
C THR A 136 -7.74 -0.41 13.16
N SER A 137 -6.84 -1.36 12.96
CA SER A 137 -6.67 -2.12 11.73
C SER A 137 -6.29 -1.26 10.51
N ILE A 138 -6.07 0.04 10.69
CA ILE A 138 -5.60 0.94 9.64
C ILE A 138 -4.08 0.97 9.63
N ARG A 139 -3.53 0.86 8.43
CA ARG A 139 -2.08 0.86 8.17
C ARG A 139 -1.76 1.90 7.09
N ILE A 140 -0.60 2.48 7.18
CA ILE A 140 0.08 3.16 6.07
C ILE A 140 1.12 2.17 5.57
N HIS A 141 1.06 1.77 4.31
CA HIS A 141 1.90 0.69 3.80
C HIS A 141 2.26 0.85 2.33
N GLY A 142 3.22 0.07 1.86
CA GLY A 142 3.56 -0.03 0.45
C GLY A 142 2.50 -0.75 -0.38
N THR A 143 2.80 -1.04 -1.62
CA THR A 143 1.86 -1.70 -2.53
C THR A 143 2.56 -2.45 -3.65
N THR A 144 1.93 -3.51 -4.13
CA THR A 144 2.26 -4.17 -5.39
C THR A 144 1.54 -3.53 -6.58
N GLN A 145 0.68 -2.54 -6.33
CA GLN A 145 -0.18 -1.91 -7.33
C GLN A 145 0.01 -0.37 -7.35
N PRO A 146 1.19 0.13 -7.75
CA PRO A 146 1.50 1.56 -7.70
C PRO A 146 0.59 2.42 -8.58
N TRP A 147 -0.08 1.84 -9.57
CA TRP A 147 -1.08 2.53 -10.40
C TRP A 147 -2.36 2.90 -9.65
N THR A 148 -2.56 2.42 -8.42
CA THR A 148 -3.72 2.77 -7.59
C THR A 148 -3.52 4.06 -6.78
N ILE A 149 -2.31 4.60 -6.73
CA ILE A 149 -2.02 5.87 -6.05
C ILE A 149 -2.86 6.99 -6.67
N GLY A 150 -3.48 7.81 -5.83
CA GLY A 150 -4.43 8.83 -6.25
C GLY A 150 -5.87 8.33 -6.44
N LYS A 151 -6.16 7.08 -6.09
CA LYS A 151 -7.48 6.44 -6.28
C LYS A 151 -8.05 5.89 -4.98
N ALA A 152 -9.37 5.71 -4.96
CA ALA A 152 -10.08 4.98 -3.91
C ALA A 152 -10.09 3.48 -4.28
N ALA A 153 -9.11 2.72 -3.79
CA ALA A 153 -8.83 1.37 -4.27
C ALA A 153 -8.61 0.33 -3.17
N SER A 154 -8.37 0.74 -1.92
CA SER A 154 -8.03 -0.17 -0.83
C SER A 154 -9.24 -0.65 -0.02
N ASN A 155 -9.01 -1.54 0.94
CA ASN A 155 -10.00 -1.96 1.93
C ASN A 155 -10.05 -1.05 3.18
N GLY A 156 -9.47 0.15 3.12
CA GLY A 156 -9.47 1.15 4.19
C GLY A 156 -8.09 1.68 4.54
N CYS A 157 -7.03 0.92 4.34
CA CYS A 157 -5.66 1.35 4.58
C CYS A 157 -5.15 2.32 3.51
N PHE A 158 -4.09 3.05 3.83
CA PHE A 158 -3.46 4.01 2.93
C PHE A 158 -2.27 3.36 2.22
N ARG A 159 -2.37 3.22 0.91
CA ARG A 159 -1.30 2.67 0.07
C ARG A 159 -0.36 3.78 -0.38
N MET A 160 0.93 3.48 -0.35
CA MET A 160 1.99 4.33 -0.90
C MET A 160 2.84 3.52 -1.89
N VAL A 161 3.50 4.21 -2.80
CA VAL A 161 4.59 3.60 -3.58
C VAL A 161 5.65 3.06 -2.61
N ASN A 162 6.24 1.90 -2.89
CA ASN A 162 7.20 1.27 -1.97
C ASN A 162 8.37 2.19 -1.59
N GLU A 163 8.98 2.87 -2.56
CA GLU A 163 10.08 3.81 -2.30
C GLU A 163 9.63 4.98 -1.41
N HIS A 164 8.38 5.43 -1.56
CA HIS A 164 7.83 6.54 -0.78
C HIS A 164 7.52 6.13 0.65
N VAL A 165 6.98 4.93 0.89
CA VAL A 165 6.74 4.46 2.25
C VAL A 165 8.04 4.14 2.98
N ILE A 166 9.08 3.70 2.28
CA ILE A 166 10.42 3.54 2.85
C ILE A 166 10.95 4.89 3.33
N ASP A 167 10.85 5.94 2.52
CA ASP A 167 11.25 7.30 2.90
C ASP A 167 10.47 7.82 4.12
N LEU A 168 9.15 7.66 4.13
CA LEU A 168 8.31 8.03 5.26
C LEU A 168 8.66 7.24 6.53
N TYR A 169 8.83 5.94 6.39
CA TYR A 169 9.15 5.02 7.48
C TYR A 169 10.42 5.43 8.24
N GLU A 170 11.45 5.86 7.54
CA GLU A 170 12.71 6.30 8.14
C GLU A 170 12.59 7.64 8.88
N ARG A 171 11.60 8.46 8.51
CA ARG A 171 11.36 9.80 9.09
C ARG A 171 10.42 9.80 10.29
N VAL A 172 9.62 8.76 10.47
CA VAL A 172 8.50 8.72 11.41
C VAL A 172 8.80 7.79 12.57
N PRO A 173 8.97 8.31 13.80
CA PRO A 173 9.15 7.49 14.98
C PRO A 173 7.83 6.88 15.48
N ILE A 174 7.94 5.81 16.28
CA ILE A 174 6.83 5.32 17.09
C ILE A 174 6.38 6.45 18.03
N GLY A 175 5.07 6.61 18.20
CA GLY A 175 4.47 7.70 18.97
C GLY A 175 4.00 8.88 18.11
N THR A 176 4.33 8.91 16.82
CA THR A 176 3.87 9.96 15.91
C THR A 176 2.36 10.00 15.85
N LYS A 177 1.80 11.21 16.00
CA LYS A 177 0.37 11.47 15.87
C LYS A 177 -0.04 11.51 14.40
N VAL A 178 -1.13 10.86 14.08
CA VAL A 178 -1.71 10.80 12.72
C VAL A 178 -3.15 11.27 12.77
N THR A 179 -3.47 12.27 11.98
CA THR A 179 -4.84 12.77 11.80
C THR A 179 -5.29 12.44 10.38
N VAL A 180 -6.43 11.78 10.24
CA VAL A 180 -7.06 11.45 8.97
C VAL A 180 -8.35 12.24 8.81
N ILE A 181 -8.44 13.03 7.73
CA ILE A 181 -9.57 13.89 7.38
C ILE A 181 -10.14 13.59 6.01
#